data_01b6c2bdbc80cf20268413b79fb24601
#
_entry.id   01b6c2bdbc80cf20268413b79fb24601
#
_cell.length_a   1.000
_cell.length_b   1.000
_cell.length_c   1.000
_cell.angle_alpha   90.00
_cell.angle_beta   90.00
_cell.angle_gamma   90.00
#
_symmetry.space_group_name_H-M   'P 1'
#
loop_
_entity.id
_entity.type
_entity.pdbx_description
1 polymer ?
#
loop_
_entity_poly.entity_id
_entity_poly.type
_entity_poly.pdbx_seq_one_letter_code
_entity_poly.pdbx_strand_id
1 'polypeptide(L)'
;FIGLVMEWFITSIDSGNYFDLSQLRLMGVMQRLGICYGITALLAVTIPHKRFMPLAIILLAVYFIFQLFGNGFEKSADNIVGMIDSAILGSNHMYLQGRQFVDPEGILSTIPAVSQVMIGFVCGKIIIDIKDNDRRMLNLFLIGTTLLFVGYFVIDLFHTEKAENPDGLTTTEYLNPDLPDAKMKGDGIGNKY
;
A
#
# COMPACT_ATOMS: atom_id res chain seq x y z
N PHE A 1 -10.90 -14.90 5.33
CA PHE A 1 -10.74 -16.30 5.76
C PHE A 1 -9.77 -17.06 4.86
N ILE A 2 -10.01 -17.14 3.53
CA ILE A 2 -9.15 -17.89 2.57
C ILE A 2 -7.69 -17.41 2.66
N GLY A 3 -7.45 -16.11 2.70
CA GLY A 3 -6.09 -15.56 2.81
C GLY A 3 -5.36 -16.01 4.07
N LEU A 4 -6.02 -16.02 5.24
CA LEU A 4 -5.42 -16.50 6.49
C LEU A 4 -5.09 -18.00 6.43
N VAL A 5 -5.96 -18.80 5.82
CA VAL A 5 -5.70 -20.24 5.64
C VAL A 5 -4.52 -20.49 4.73
N MET A 6 -4.40 -19.73 3.64
CA MET A 6 -3.25 -19.84 2.73
C MET A 6 -1.95 -19.43 3.42
N GLU A 7 -1.97 -18.33 4.17
CA GLU A 7 -0.80 -17.84 4.90
C GLU A 7 -0.37 -18.85 5.99
N TRP A 8 -1.34 -19.36 6.74
CA TRP A 8 -1.09 -20.42 7.72
C TRP A 8 -0.48 -21.66 7.06
N PHE A 9 -0.99 -22.08 5.92
CA PHE A 9 -0.47 -23.25 5.20
C PHE A 9 0.98 -23.04 4.74
N ILE A 10 1.29 -21.88 4.16
CA ILE A 10 2.64 -21.53 3.70
C ILE A 10 3.60 -21.47 4.90
N THR A 11 3.23 -20.76 5.96
CA THR A 11 4.04 -20.63 7.18
C THR A 11 4.27 -21.99 7.85
N SER A 12 3.28 -22.88 7.84
CA SER A 12 3.37 -24.23 8.41
C SER A 12 4.35 -25.11 7.63
N ILE A 13 4.39 -25.00 6.31
CA ILE A 13 5.35 -25.74 5.47
C ILE A 13 6.77 -25.23 5.72
N ASP A 14 6.95 -23.92 5.76
CA ASP A 14 8.27 -23.29 5.91
C ASP A 14 8.87 -23.56 7.31
N SER A 15 8.05 -23.48 8.37
CA SER A 15 8.47 -23.74 9.75
C SER A 15 8.53 -25.22 10.13
N GLY A 16 7.87 -26.09 9.36
CA GLY A 16 7.70 -27.51 9.71
C GLY A 16 6.81 -27.77 10.93
N ASN A 17 6.14 -26.73 11.46
CA ASN A 17 5.27 -26.80 12.63
C ASN A 17 3.87 -26.23 12.33
N TYR A 18 2.87 -27.11 12.26
CA TYR A 18 1.49 -26.75 11.87
C TYR A 18 0.71 -25.98 12.95
N PHE A 19 1.20 -25.92 14.17
CA PHE A 19 0.52 -25.27 15.30
C PHE A 19 1.20 -23.97 15.75
N ASP A 20 2.30 -23.58 15.12
CA ASP A 20 2.97 -22.34 15.45
C ASP A 20 2.35 -21.17 14.68
N LEU A 21 1.52 -20.41 15.37
CA LEU A 21 0.87 -19.21 14.82
C LEU A 21 1.64 -17.93 15.16
N SER A 22 2.77 -18.03 15.86
CA SER A 22 3.50 -16.86 16.39
C SER A 22 4.10 -15.97 15.28
N GLN A 23 4.32 -16.54 14.10
CA GLN A 23 4.88 -15.86 12.92
C GLN A 23 3.83 -15.69 11.80
N LEU A 24 2.56 -15.97 12.10
CA LEU A 24 1.51 -15.88 11.09
C LEU A 24 1.28 -14.41 10.69
N ARG A 25 1.48 -14.09 9.44
CA ARG A 25 1.17 -12.77 8.89
C ARG A 25 -0.35 -12.55 8.86
N LEU A 26 -0.83 -11.52 9.57
CA LEU A 26 -2.26 -11.25 9.71
C LEU A 26 -2.83 -10.48 8.54
N MET A 27 -2.05 -9.55 7.96
CA MET A 27 -2.47 -8.75 6.82
C MET A 27 -1.73 -9.19 5.57
N GLY A 28 -2.48 -9.62 4.57
CA GLY A 28 -2.00 -9.97 3.25
C GLY A 28 -2.94 -9.45 2.18
N VAL A 29 -2.60 -9.66 0.92
CA VAL A 29 -3.37 -9.17 -0.24
C VAL A 29 -4.83 -9.59 -0.19
N MET A 30 -5.11 -10.88 0.12
CA MET A 30 -6.48 -11.41 0.13
C MET A 30 -7.31 -10.85 1.29
N GLN A 31 -6.71 -10.69 2.47
CA GLN A 31 -7.35 -10.10 3.63
C GLN A 31 -7.70 -8.64 3.35
N ARG A 32 -6.74 -7.88 2.79
CA ARG A 32 -6.95 -6.48 2.40
C ARG A 32 -8.04 -6.32 1.36
N LEU A 33 -8.08 -7.16 0.32
CA LEU A 33 -9.16 -7.16 -0.68
C LEU A 33 -10.52 -7.38 -0.02
N GLY A 34 -10.63 -8.37 0.86
CA GLY A 34 -11.87 -8.68 1.58
C GLY A 34 -12.34 -7.52 2.47
N ILE A 35 -11.43 -6.89 3.21
CA ILE A 35 -11.72 -5.74 4.08
C ILE A 35 -12.16 -4.54 3.25
N CYS A 36 -11.41 -4.18 2.21
CA CYS A 36 -11.72 -3.03 1.34
C CYS A 36 -13.08 -3.21 0.64
N TYR A 37 -13.35 -4.40 0.13
CA TYR A 37 -14.64 -4.71 -0.47
C TYR A 37 -15.78 -4.64 0.55
N GLY A 38 -15.60 -5.25 1.72
CA GLY A 38 -16.60 -5.25 2.78
C GLY A 38 -16.95 -3.84 3.27
N ILE A 39 -15.93 -3.00 3.53
CA ILE A 39 -16.13 -1.60 3.92
C ILE A 39 -16.85 -0.83 2.81
N THR A 40 -16.41 -0.95 1.55
CA THR A 40 -17.02 -0.24 0.43
C THR A 40 -18.47 -0.69 0.20
N ALA A 41 -18.76 -1.99 0.30
CA ALA A 41 -20.12 -2.53 0.19
C ALA A 41 -21.03 -2.00 1.30
N LEU A 42 -20.55 -1.96 2.55
CA LEU A 42 -21.29 -1.37 3.67
C LEU A 42 -21.58 0.12 3.45
N LEU A 43 -20.58 0.87 2.98
CA LEU A 43 -20.77 2.28 2.63
C LEU A 43 -21.77 2.44 1.49
N ALA A 44 -21.77 1.56 0.49
CA ALA A 44 -22.69 1.63 -0.65
C ALA A 44 -24.16 1.43 -0.26
N VAL A 45 -24.43 0.71 0.81
CA VAL A 45 -25.78 0.52 1.35
C VAL A 45 -26.19 1.66 2.27
N THR A 46 -25.23 2.27 2.99
CA THR A 46 -25.52 3.27 4.04
C THR A 46 -25.45 4.71 3.57
N ILE A 47 -24.61 5.01 2.56
CA ILE A 47 -24.34 6.38 2.12
C ILE A 47 -24.83 6.61 0.70
N PRO A 48 -25.42 7.79 0.39
CA PRO A 48 -25.79 8.14 -0.98
C PRO A 48 -24.59 8.09 -1.91
N HIS A 49 -24.70 7.41 -3.05
CA HIS A 49 -23.62 7.18 -4.00
C HIS A 49 -22.96 8.47 -4.52
N LYS A 50 -23.69 9.60 -4.53
CA LYS A 50 -23.15 10.92 -4.89
C LYS A 50 -22.01 11.39 -3.98
N ARG A 51 -21.93 10.85 -2.74
CA ARG A 51 -20.88 11.17 -1.77
C ARG A 51 -19.64 10.28 -1.88
N PHE A 52 -19.66 9.24 -2.72
CA PHE A 52 -18.56 8.30 -2.82
C PHE A 52 -17.28 8.94 -3.33
N MET A 53 -17.36 9.71 -4.44
CA MET A 53 -16.18 10.37 -4.99
C MET A 53 -15.56 11.37 -4.01
N PRO A 54 -16.33 12.34 -3.43
CA PRO A 54 -15.75 13.24 -2.44
C PRO A 54 -15.19 12.50 -1.20
N LEU A 55 -15.85 11.44 -0.72
CA LEU A 55 -15.36 10.68 0.41
C LEU A 55 -14.04 9.94 0.08
N ALA A 56 -13.94 9.35 -1.11
CA ALA A 56 -12.71 8.72 -1.57
C ALA A 56 -11.55 9.74 -1.65
N ILE A 57 -11.81 10.93 -2.16
CA ILE A 57 -10.81 12.01 -2.22
C ILE A 57 -10.38 12.44 -0.81
N ILE A 58 -11.32 12.57 0.12
CA ILE A 58 -11.03 12.93 1.52
C ILE A 58 -10.14 11.85 2.17
N LEU A 59 -10.47 10.57 2.00
CA LEU A 59 -9.66 9.48 2.54
C LEU A 59 -8.23 9.46 1.96
N LEU A 60 -8.09 9.71 0.66
CA LEU A 60 -6.77 9.84 0.02
C LEU A 60 -6.00 11.04 0.58
N ALA A 61 -6.66 12.19 0.72
CA ALA A 61 -6.02 13.40 1.26
C ALA A 61 -5.57 13.20 2.72
N VAL A 62 -6.41 12.58 3.55
CA VAL A 62 -6.07 12.26 4.94
C VAL A 62 -4.85 11.33 4.99
N TYR A 63 -4.85 10.25 4.20
CA TYR A 63 -3.71 9.35 4.14
C TYR A 63 -2.44 10.06 3.66
N PHE A 64 -2.55 10.92 2.65
CA PHE A 64 -1.44 11.72 2.14
C PHE A 64 -0.86 12.67 3.20
N ILE A 65 -1.73 13.30 3.98
CA ILE A 65 -1.32 14.15 5.12
C ILE A 65 -0.55 13.33 6.15
N PHE A 66 -1.01 12.12 6.51
CA PHE A 66 -0.27 11.23 7.39
C PHE A 66 1.11 10.86 6.85
N GLN A 67 1.22 10.62 5.54
CA GLN A 67 2.50 10.34 4.89
C GLN A 67 3.46 11.52 4.95
N LEU A 68 2.95 12.75 4.75
CA LEU A 68 3.75 13.98 4.78
C LEU A 68 4.36 14.26 6.16
N PHE A 69 3.51 14.21 7.19
CA PHE A 69 3.94 14.56 8.55
C PHE A 69 4.64 13.42 9.29
N GLY A 70 4.50 12.19 8.83
CA GLY A 70 4.98 11.00 9.49
C GLY A 70 6.15 10.30 8.81
N ASN A 71 6.96 11.00 7.99
CA ASN A 71 8.07 10.43 7.23
C ASN A 71 7.68 9.16 6.44
N GLY A 72 6.42 9.09 5.99
CA GLY A 72 5.85 7.90 5.37
C GLY A 72 6.49 7.55 4.02
N PHE A 73 7.17 8.50 3.38
CA PHE A 73 7.90 8.31 2.13
C PHE A 73 9.32 7.78 2.33
N GLU A 74 9.81 7.75 3.57
CA GLU A 74 11.14 7.25 3.89
C GLU A 74 11.10 5.82 4.42
N LYS A 75 12.07 5.01 4.01
CA LYS A 75 12.29 3.68 4.57
C LYS A 75 13.14 3.82 5.84
N SER A 76 12.57 4.44 6.87
CA SER A 76 13.22 4.65 8.15
C SER A 76 12.43 3.96 9.28
N ALA A 77 13.07 3.77 10.43
CA ALA A 77 12.41 3.24 11.62
C ALA A 77 11.29 4.18 12.14
N ASP A 78 11.39 5.48 11.81
CA ASP A 78 10.46 6.52 12.22
C ASP A 78 9.28 6.69 11.24
N ASN A 79 9.13 5.76 10.28
CA ASN A 79 8.02 5.78 9.35
C ASN A 79 6.70 5.52 10.10
N ILE A 80 5.77 6.48 10.06
CA ILE A 80 4.50 6.42 10.78
C ILE A 80 3.66 5.20 10.39
N VAL A 81 3.73 4.74 9.13
CA VAL A 81 3.00 3.56 8.66
C VAL A 81 3.49 2.32 9.38
N GLY A 82 4.82 2.11 9.38
CA GLY A 82 5.44 0.99 10.08
C GLY A 82 5.22 1.04 11.59
N MET A 83 5.26 2.23 12.20
CA MET A 83 5.00 2.41 13.64
C MET A 83 3.57 2.05 14.03
N ILE A 84 2.57 2.54 13.29
CA ILE A 84 1.16 2.26 13.56
C ILE A 84 0.85 0.78 13.30
N ASP A 85 1.31 0.25 12.17
CA ASP A 85 1.06 -1.14 11.82
C ASP A 85 1.73 -2.10 12.82
N SER A 86 2.96 -1.82 13.26
CA SER A 86 3.65 -2.62 14.29
C SER A 86 2.99 -2.52 15.66
N ALA A 87 2.44 -1.37 16.02
CA ALA A 87 1.73 -1.19 17.29
C ALA A 87 0.41 -1.96 17.33
N ILE A 88 -0.27 -2.14 16.19
CA ILE A 88 -1.59 -2.79 16.13
C ILE A 88 -1.45 -4.29 15.82
N LEU A 89 -0.63 -4.66 14.83
CA LEU A 89 -0.48 -6.05 14.39
C LEU A 89 0.56 -6.82 15.22
N GLY A 90 1.52 -6.12 15.80
CA GLY A 90 2.71 -6.72 16.39
C GLY A 90 3.77 -7.05 15.33
N SER A 91 5.03 -6.80 15.66
CA SER A 91 6.16 -7.00 14.73
C SER A 91 6.29 -8.43 14.19
N ASN A 92 5.86 -9.44 14.95
CA ASN A 92 5.93 -10.85 14.55
C ASN A 92 4.90 -11.25 13.48
N HIS A 93 3.85 -10.42 13.29
CA HIS A 93 2.75 -10.68 12.36
C HIS A 93 2.80 -9.80 11.12
N MET A 94 3.93 -9.11 10.89
CA MET A 94 4.16 -8.22 9.77
C MET A 94 5.20 -8.78 8.81
N TYR A 95 5.19 -8.28 7.58
CA TYR A 95 6.21 -8.59 6.60
C TYR A 95 7.53 -7.89 6.97
N LEU A 96 8.62 -8.66 7.02
CA LEU A 96 9.96 -8.16 7.25
C LEU A 96 10.63 -7.83 5.91
N GLN A 97 10.77 -6.55 5.59
CA GLN A 97 11.54 -6.11 4.41
C GLN A 97 12.93 -5.63 4.85
N GLY A 98 13.92 -6.51 4.69
CA GLY A 98 15.27 -6.23 5.20
C GLY A 98 15.32 -6.25 6.74
N ARG A 99 15.72 -5.14 7.35
CA ARG A 99 15.77 -4.98 8.83
C ARG A 99 14.57 -4.22 9.40
N GLN A 100 13.60 -3.86 8.58
CA GLN A 100 12.44 -3.06 9.00
C GLN A 100 11.16 -3.84 8.83
N PHE A 101 10.31 -3.74 9.84
CA PHE A 101 8.94 -4.25 9.78
C PHE A 101 8.08 -3.22 9.04
N VAL A 102 7.90 -3.42 7.74
CA VAL A 102 7.04 -2.59 6.90
C VAL A 102 6.11 -3.52 6.15
N ASP A 103 4.83 -3.46 6.45
CA ASP A 103 3.84 -4.24 5.74
C ASP A 103 3.16 -3.38 4.66
N PRO A 104 3.40 -3.65 3.37
CA PRO A 104 2.75 -2.91 2.29
C PRO A 104 1.22 -3.10 2.29
N GLU A 105 0.73 -4.19 2.87
CA GLU A 105 -0.70 -4.48 3.08
C GLU A 105 -1.18 -4.14 4.51
N GLY A 106 -0.47 -3.29 5.24
CA GLY A 106 -0.79 -2.91 6.60
C GLY A 106 -2.15 -2.22 6.77
N ILE A 107 -2.51 -1.95 8.02
CA ILE A 107 -3.81 -1.35 8.37
C ILE A 107 -3.91 0.07 7.84
N LEU A 108 -2.86 0.88 8.03
CA LEU A 108 -2.88 2.27 7.58
C LEU A 108 -2.98 2.37 6.06
N SER A 109 -2.26 1.52 5.33
CA SER A 109 -2.30 1.46 3.86
C SER A 109 -3.64 0.92 3.31
N THR A 110 -4.51 0.37 4.17
CA THR A 110 -5.87 -0.05 3.80
C THR A 110 -6.79 1.17 3.54
N ILE A 111 -6.52 2.33 4.15
CA ILE A 111 -7.31 3.55 3.92
C ILE A 111 -7.33 3.97 2.43
N PRO A 112 -6.17 4.17 1.76
CA PRO A 112 -6.17 4.48 0.33
C PRO A 112 -6.68 3.32 -0.52
N ALA A 113 -6.54 2.07 -0.08
CA ALA A 113 -7.09 0.92 -0.79
C ALA A 113 -8.63 0.93 -0.82
N VAL A 114 -9.28 1.28 0.29
CA VAL A 114 -10.74 1.49 0.33
C VAL A 114 -11.14 2.60 -0.63
N SER A 115 -10.40 3.70 -0.68
CA SER A 115 -10.65 4.81 -1.62
C SER A 115 -10.59 4.35 -3.08
N GLN A 116 -9.62 3.52 -3.44
CA GLN A 116 -9.50 2.94 -4.78
C GLN A 116 -10.71 2.08 -5.14
N VAL A 117 -11.21 1.24 -4.21
CA VAL A 117 -12.42 0.43 -4.43
C VAL A 117 -13.65 1.31 -4.57
N MET A 118 -13.75 2.41 -3.81
CA MET A 118 -14.84 3.39 -3.94
C MET A 118 -14.82 4.09 -5.30
N ILE A 119 -13.65 4.48 -5.81
CA ILE A 119 -13.51 5.04 -7.17
C ILE A 119 -13.94 3.99 -8.21
N GLY A 120 -13.50 2.75 -8.05
CA GLY A 120 -13.93 1.63 -8.91
C GLY A 120 -15.46 1.44 -8.90
N PHE A 121 -16.10 1.54 -7.73
CA PHE A 121 -17.55 1.50 -7.61
C PHE A 121 -18.23 2.64 -8.40
N VAL A 122 -17.72 3.86 -8.33
CA VAL A 122 -18.23 5.01 -9.10
C VAL A 122 -18.08 4.77 -10.60
N CYS A 123 -16.94 4.26 -11.05
CA CYS A 123 -16.71 3.88 -12.45
C CYS A 123 -17.71 2.80 -12.91
N GLY A 124 -17.92 1.76 -12.10
CA GLY A 124 -18.93 0.73 -12.37
C GLY A 124 -20.33 1.30 -12.48
N LYS A 125 -20.68 2.26 -11.61
CA LYS A 125 -21.97 2.94 -11.67
C LYS A 125 -22.14 3.78 -12.94
N ILE A 126 -21.09 4.49 -13.38
CA ILE A 126 -21.11 5.22 -14.67
C ILE A 126 -21.41 4.26 -15.83
N ILE A 127 -20.82 3.06 -15.81
CA ILE A 127 -21.06 2.05 -16.86
C ILE A 127 -22.51 1.58 -16.89
N ILE A 128 -23.13 1.45 -15.72
CA ILE A 128 -24.52 0.95 -15.61
C ILE A 128 -25.53 2.05 -15.89
N ASP A 129 -25.35 3.25 -15.32
CA ASP A 129 -26.35 4.32 -15.34
C ASP A 129 -26.36 5.08 -16.68
N ILE A 130 -25.20 5.23 -17.33
CA ILE A 130 -25.09 5.98 -18.59
C ILE A 130 -25.27 5.03 -19.77
N LYS A 131 -26.40 5.16 -20.51
CA LYS A 131 -26.72 4.33 -21.67
C LYS A 131 -25.97 4.74 -22.94
N ASP A 132 -25.61 6.02 -23.06
CA ASP A 132 -24.87 6.55 -24.18
C ASP A 132 -23.39 6.16 -24.08
N ASN A 133 -22.90 5.40 -25.06
CA ASN A 133 -21.54 4.88 -25.08
C ASN A 133 -20.49 5.99 -25.15
N ASP A 134 -20.73 7.05 -25.91
CA ASP A 134 -19.77 8.14 -26.08
C ASP A 134 -19.59 8.91 -24.78
N ARG A 135 -20.68 9.23 -24.10
CA ARG A 135 -20.66 9.88 -22.78
C ARG A 135 -20.04 8.98 -21.71
N ARG A 136 -20.31 7.69 -21.75
CA ARG A 136 -19.72 6.71 -20.83
C ARG A 136 -18.20 6.67 -20.97
N MET A 137 -17.72 6.52 -22.22
CA MET A 137 -16.31 6.51 -22.52
C MET A 137 -15.64 7.83 -22.13
N LEU A 138 -16.25 8.97 -22.46
CA LEU A 138 -15.72 10.28 -22.12
C LEU A 138 -15.56 10.45 -20.60
N ASN A 139 -16.58 10.10 -19.81
CA ASN A 139 -16.52 10.22 -18.35
C ASN A 139 -15.45 9.35 -17.73
N LEU A 140 -15.34 8.09 -18.17
CA LEU A 140 -14.30 7.18 -17.68
C LEU A 140 -12.90 7.65 -18.08
N PHE A 141 -12.75 8.14 -19.30
CA PHE A 141 -11.50 8.71 -19.79
C PHE A 141 -11.08 9.95 -18.98
N LEU A 142 -12.02 10.87 -18.71
CA LEU A 142 -11.75 12.06 -17.90
C LEU A 142 -11.34 11.69 -16.47
N ILE A 143 -12.03 10.75 -15.82
CA ILE A 143 -11.66 10.28 -14.47
C ILE A 143 -10.27 9.66 -14.51
N GLY A 144 -10.01 8.73 -15.43
CA GLY A 144 -8.72 8.05 -15.54
C GLY A 144 -7.56 9.01 -15.81
N THR A 145 -7.74 9.93 -16.77
CA THR A 145 -6.73 10.93 -17.12
C THR A 145 -6.46 11.89 -15.94
N THR A 146 -7.50 12.31 -15.23
CA THR A 146 -7.35 13.19 -14.07
C THR A 146 -6.57 12.49 -12.94
N LEU A 147 -6.92 11.24 -12.64
CA LEU A 147 -6.21 10.46 -11.61
C LEU A 147 -4.75 10.21 -11.99
N LEU A 148 -4.48 9.90 -13.27
CA LEU A 148 -3.14 9.70 -13.78
C LEU A 148 -2.31 10.98 -13.69
N PHE A 149 -2.88 12.12 -14.10
CA PHE A 149 -2.20 13.41 -14.06
C PHE A 149 -1.88 13.84 -12.62
N VAL A 150 -2.86 13.70 -11.70
CA VAL A 150 -2.65 13.99 -10.27
C VAL A 150 -1.59 13.06 -9.67
N GLY A 151 -1.65 11.78 -9.98
CA GLY A 151 -0.66 10.81 -9.51
C GLY A 151 0.75 11.13 -10.01
N TYR A 152 0.88 11.46 -11.29
CA TYR A 152 2.17 11.85 -11.87
C TYR A 152 2.72 13.15 -11.24
N PHE A 153 1.86 14.16 -11.08
CA PHE A 153 2.23 15.42 -10.45
C PHE A 153 2.70 15.25 -8.99
N VAL A 154 2.01 14.39 -8.24
CA VAL A 154 2.42 14.07 -6.86
C VAL A 154 3.76 13.35 -6.84
N ILE A 155 3.98 12.37 -7.71
CA ILE A 155 5.26 11.66 -7.81
C ILE A 155 6.39 12.64 -8.16
N ASP A 156 6.18 13.50 -9.15
CA ASP A 156 7.19 14.46 -9.60
C ASP A 156 7.56 15.45 -8.48
N LEU A 157 6.56 15.95 -7.74
CA LEU A 157 6.77 16.85 -6.59
C LEU A 157 7.66 16.24 -5.51
N PHE A 158 7.54 14.93 -5.25
CA PHE A 158 8.32 14.24 -4.22
C PHE A 158 9.63 13.62 -4.76
N HIS A 159 9.72 13.39 -6.08
CA HIS A 159 10.96 12.85 -6.68
C HIS A 159 12.04 13.92 -6.82
N THR A 160 11.66 15.16 -7.08
CA THR A 160 12.58 16.28 -7.19
C THR A 160 13.30 16.63 -5.88
N GLU A 161 12.64 16.40 -4.73
CA GLU A 161 13.30 16.59 -3.42
C GLU A 161 14.27 15.44 -3.04
N LYS A 162 14.09 14.23 -3.60
CA LYS A 162 14.94 13.06 -3.29
C LYS A 162 16.06 12.81 -4.30
N ALA A 163 16.12 13.54 -5.41
CA ALA A 163 17.19 13.44 -6.40
C ALA A 163 18.52 14.03 -5.87
N GLU A 164 18.47 14.84 -4.82
CA GLU A 164 19.64 15.20 -4.06
C GLU A 164 19.95 14.03 -3.10
N ASN A 165 20.92 13.23 -3.49
CA ASN A 165 21.44 12.06 -2.80
C ASN A 165 21.68 12.42 -1.31
N PRO A 166 20.85 11.97 -0.36
CA PRO A 166 20.95 12.41 1.03
C PRO A 166 22.27 12.02 1.68
N ASP A 167 22.99 11.06 1.10
CA ASP A 167 24.28 10.58 1.62
C ASP A 167 25.48 11.13 0.83
N GLY A 168 25.25 11.95 -0.20
CA GLY A 168 26.32 12.50 -1.07
C GLY A 168 27.09 11.45 -1.88
N LEU A 169 26.66 10.19 -1.85
CA LEU A 169 27.32 9.06 -2.50
C LEU A 169 26.88 8.95 -3.97
N THR A 170 27.82 8.83 -4.87
CA THR A 170 27.54 8.58 -6.30
C THR A 170 27.05 7.16 -6.51
N THR A 171 26.36 6.90 -7.63
CA THR A 171 25.84 5.55 -7.99
C THR A 171 26.98 4.51 -8.02
N THR A 172 28.20 4.94 -8.34
CA THR A 172 29.42 4.09 -8.34
C THR A 172 29.88 3.75 -6.93
N GLU A 173 29.65 4.60 -5.95
CA GLU A 173 29.99 4.34 -4.54
C GLU A 173 29.04 3.34 -3.90
N TYR A 174 27.76 3.33 -4.31
CA TYR A 174 26.80 2.30 -3.89
C TYR A 174 27.16 0.89 -4.40
N LEU A 175 27.90 0.81 -5.50
CA LEU A 175 28.33 -0.46 -6.12
C LEU A 175 29.73 -0.86 -5.70
N ASN A 176 30.42 -0.07 -4.88
CA ASN A 176 31.76 -0.40 -4.41
C ASN A 176 31.69 -1.49 -3.32
N PRO A 177 32.20 -2.71 -3.57
CA PRO A 177 32.14 -3.82 -2.62
C PRO A 177 33.02 -3.60 -1.38
N ASP A 178 33.94 -2.63 -1.39
CA ASP A 178 34.87 -2.35 -0.30
C ASP A 178 34.30 -1.37 0.75
N LEU A 179 33.14 -0.77 0.51
CA LEU A 179 32.46 0.08 1.49
C LEU A 179 31.79 -0.79 2.57
N PRO A 180 32.02 -0.51 3.86
CA PRO A 180 31.42 -1.27 4.96
C PRO A 180 29.90 -1.39 4.88
N ASP A 181 29.24 -0.37 4.31
CA ASP A 181 27.79 -0.35 4.14
C ASP A 181 27.27 -1.12 2.89
N ALA A 182 28.14 -1.34 1.89
CA ALA A 182 27.79 -2.12 0.71
C ALA A 182 27.60 -3.61 1.05
N LYS A 183 28.40 -4.15 1.99
CA LYS A 183 28.23 -5.51 2.51
C LYS A 183 26.89 -5.72 3.23
N MET A 184 26.36 -4.67 3.88
CA MET A 184 25.08 -4.78 4.58
C MET A 184 23.87 -4.75 3.62
N LYS A 185 23.99 -4.19 2.42
CA LYS A 185 22.91 -4.18 1.42
C LYS A 185 22.90 -5.43 0.51
N GLY A 186 24.05 -6.09 0.33
CA GLY A 186 24.18 -7.28 -0.50
C GLY A 186 23.72 -8.57 0.15
N ASP A 187 23.84 -8.68 1.47
CA ASP A 187 23.56 -9.94 2.20
C ASP A 187 22.04 -10.21 2.40
N GLY A 188 21.18 -9.29 2.02
CA GLY A 188 19.72 -9.44 2.19
C GLY A 188 18.98 -10.05 1.01
N ILE A 189 19.60 -10.18 -0.17
CA ILE A 189 18.91 -10.62 -1.41
C ILE A 189 19.51 -11.91 -1.99
N GLY A 190 20.68 -12.35 -1.53
CA GLY A 190 21.48 -13.37 -2.22
C GLY A 190 21.42 -14.80 -1.69
N ASN A 191 20.92 -15.06 -0.50
CA ASN A 191 21.04 -16.39 0.11
C ASN A 191 19.77 -16.87 0.80
N LYS A 192 18.67 -16.93 0.07
CA LYS A 192 17.53 -17.78 0.41
C LYS A 192 16.94 -18.37 -0.87
N TYR A 193 17.68 -19.26 -1.49
CA TYR A 193 17.19 -20.35 -2.31
C TYR A 193 17.97 -21.61 -1.96
#